data_167f366773b11a68ee23d3f51371fc52
#
_entry.id   167f366773b11a68ee23d3f51371fc52
#
_cell.length_a   1.000
_cell.length_b   1.000
_cell.length_c   1.000
_cell.angle_alpha   90.00
_cell.angle_beta   90.00
_cell.angle_gamma   90.00
#
_symmetry.space_group_name_H-M   'P 1'
#
loop_
_entity.id
_entity.type
_entity.pdbx_description
1 polymer ?
#
loop_
_entity_poly.entity_id
_entity_poly.type
_entity_poly.pdbx_seq_one_letter_code
_entity_poly.pdbx_strand_id
1 'polypeptide(L)'
;MAGYAAMVAGCGAAALLCVGVQYCAKRMLEPRQYGYFRDLLLAGCWMLMALWFGDVNARIVVGGAFLAGIAGLGEDLYSDRRWRLGYLLIGVFCALAGPSIAFLRFADGEYVYLTPLASLVATTLWFTLFPLLFRHLDEIPGLLGHILAVTFSLMLMAVLLMGRPAADAFFMAFSGMALLGAFWSRFGNAYRQAGHAMSAMWSVLAAGTAVLGGSKGIVFSSMLFLSLGLFAIPLAEVSLHWASMFFTEHPYGTERLYRRMIARGLEHPDAVRFVAGLCALVSIAAALLQSPTTYRAWGWWLAAGLCSLGVVLPLLLRRRSRSPMNGEKP
;
A
#
# COMPACT_ATOMS: atom_id res chain seq x y z
N MET A 1 26.57 12.80 2.03
CA MET A 1 25.52 13.83 1.96
C MET A 1 25.25 14.30 0.52
N ALA A 2 26.25 14.57 -0.30
CA ALA A 2 26.05 15.01 -1.70
C ALA A 2 25.18 14.05 -2.54
N GLY A 3 25.36 12.73 -2.39
CA GLY A 3 24.56 11.73 -3.12
C GLY A 3 23.06 11.75 -2.80
N TYR A 4 22.70 11.94 -1.52
CA TYR A 4 21.28 12.06 -1.12
C TYR A 4 20.66 13.36 -1.64
N ALA A 5 21.39 14.48 -1.64
CA ALA A 5 20.90 15.74 -2.20
C ALA A 5 20.63 15.62 -3.70
N ALA A 6 21.53 14.98 -4.45
CA ALA A 6 21.34 14.73 -5.87
C ALA A 6 20.14 13.81 -6.15
N MET A 7 19.96 12.77 -5.33
CA MET A 7 18.80 11.86 -5.41
C MET A 7 17.48 12.60 -5.14
N VAL A 8 17.42 13.41 -4.07
CA VAL A 8 16.24 14.23 -3.74
C VAL A 8 15.91 15.21 -4.86
N ALA A 9 16.92 15.92 -5.38
CA ALA A 9 16.75 16.85 -6.50
C ALA A 9 16.27 16.14 -7.77
N GLY A 10 16.86 14.99 -8.11
CA GLY A 10 16.48 14.18 -9.27
C GLY A 10 15.06 13.65 -9.18
N CYS A 11 14.67 13.08 -8.03
CA CYS A 11 13.30 12.59 -7.81
C CYS A 11 12.29 13.74 -7.82
N GLY A 12 12.62 14.90 -7.24
CA GLY A 12 11.78 16.09 -7.27
C GLY A 12 11.58 16.63 -8.68
N ALA A 13 12.66 16.72 -9.48
CA ALA A 13 12.59 17.12 -10.88
C ALA A 13 11.74 16.14 -11.71
N ALA A 14 11.93 14.83 -11.53
CA ALA A 14 11.12 13.80 -12.20
C ALA A 14 9.62 13.93 -11.86
N ALA A 15 9.30 14.15 -10.58
CA ALA A 15 7.91 14.36 -10.15
C ALA A 15 7.29 15.62 -10.79
N LEU A 16 8.01 16.73 -10.83
CA LEU A 16 7.54 17.97 -11.48
C LEU A 16 7.33 17.79 -12.99
N LEU A 17 8.26 17.12 -13.67
CA LEU A 17 8.10 16.77 -15.08
C LEU A 17 6.88 15.88 -15.31
N CYS A 18 6.64 14.89 -14.45
CA CYS A 18 5.44 14.04 -14.52
C CYS A 18 4.16 14.86 -14.39
N VAL A 19 4.10 15.83 -13.47
CA VAL A 19 2.93 16.72 -13.32
C VAL A 19 2.69 17.53 -14.60
N GLY A 20 3.74 18.11 -15.17
CA GLY A 20 3.65 18.89 -16.42
C GLY A 20 3.18 18.04 -17.59
N VAL A 21 3.77 16.87 -17.78
CA VAL A 21 3.42 15.93 -18.86
C VAL A 21 1.99 15.43 -18.71
N GLN A 22 1.57 15.06 -17.49
CA GLN A 22 0.18 14.63 -17.21
C GLN A 22 -0.82 15.75 -17.50
N TYR A 23 -0.49 17.00 -17.15
CA TYR A 23 -1.35 18.13 -17.41
C TYR A 23 -1.59 18.33 -18.91
N CYS A 24 -0.53 18.25 -19.72
CA CYS A 24 -0.63 18.34 -21.18
C CYS A 24 -1.40 17.14 -21.76
N ALA A 25 -1.06 15.92 -21.35
CA ALA A 25 -1.67 14.70 -21.84
C ALA A 25 -3.18 14.64 -21.53
N LYS A 26 -3.60 15.09 -20.35
CA LYS A 26 -5.01 15.13 -19.97
C LYS A 26 -5.86 16.04 -20.86
N ARG A 27 -5.25 17.06 -21.48
CA ARG A 27 -5.93 17.95 -22.41
C ARG A 27 -6.01 17.39 -23.83
N MET A 28 -5.08 16.50 -24.19
CA MET A 28 -4.89 16.03 -25.57
C MET A 28 -5.44 14.62 -25.80
N LEU A 29 -5.55 13.81 -24.76
CA LEU A 29 -5.91 12.41 -24.87
C LEU A 29 -7.34 12.15 -24.35
N GLU A 30 -8.00 11.18 -24.98
CA GLU A 30 -9.25 10.64 -24.46
C GLU A 30 -9.06 9.98 -23.09
N PRO A 31 -10.10 9.89 -22.24
CA PRO A 31 -9.99 9.37 -20.87
C PRO A 31 -9.35 7.98 -20.77
N ARG A 32 -9.64 7.09 -21.73
CA ARG A 32 -9.08 5.74 -21.79
C ARG A 32 -7.60 5.74 -22.16
N GLN A 33 -7.25 6.50 -23.20
CA GLN A 33 -5.87 6.68 -23.66
C GLN A 33 -5.00 7.34 -22.60
N TYR A 34 -5.57 8.35 -21.89
CA TYR A 34 -4.89 8.99 -20.77
C TYR A 34 -4.57 8.01 -19.65
N GLY A 35 -5.46 7.04 -19.34
CA GLY A 35 -5.19 6.00 -18.33
C GLY A 35 -3.94 5.20 -18.68
N TYR A 36 -3.86 4.63 -19.88
CA TYR A 36 -2.70 3.83 -20.33
C TYR A 36 -1.42 4.69 -20.41
N PHE A 37 -1.54 5.92 -20.89
CA PHE A 37 -0.41 6.84 -20.93
C PHE A 37 0.14 7.14 -19.53
N ARG A 38 -0.72 7.36 -18.57
CA ARG A 38 -0.36 7.60 -17.17
C ARG A 38 0.41 6.41 -16.59
N ASP A 39 -0.08 5.18 -16.83
CA ASP A 39 0.54 3.97 -16.32
C ASP A 39 1.92 3.74 -16.96
N LEU A 40 2.06 3.97 -18.25
CA LEU A 40 3.33 3.91 -18.95
C LEU A 40 4.31 5.00 -18.46
N LEU A 41 3.81 6.21 -18.22
CA LEU A 41 4.62 7.31 -17.68
C LEU A 41 5.15 6.97 -16.29
N LEU A 42 4.32 6.39 -15.40
CA LEU A 42 4.75 5.92 -14.08
C LEU A 42 5.87 4.88 -14.20
N ALA A 43 5.63 3.84 -15.00
CA ALA A 43 6.61 2.77 -15.21
C ALA A 43 7.94 3.33 -15.77
N GLY A 44 7.87 4.22 -16.75
CA GLY A 44 9.04 4.87 -17.34
C GLY A 44 9.81 5.73 -16.34
N CYS A 45 9.13 6.55 -15.56
CA CYS A 45 9.77 7.37 -14.52
C CYS A 45 10.46 6.54 -13.45
N TRP A 46 9.81 5.49 -12.94
CA TRP A 46 10.42 4.58 -11.99
C TRP A 46 11.63 3.86 -12.57
N MET A 47 11.52 3.37 -13.81
CA MET A 47 12.63 2.69 -14.48
C MET A 47 13.84 3.62 -14.65
N LEU A 48 13.64 4.83 -15.16
CA LEU A 48 14.72 5.80 -15.33
C LEU A 48 15.38 6.17 -14.00
N MET A 49 14.57 6.43 -12.95
CA MET A 49 15.10 6.75 -11.63
C MET A 49 15.86 5.56 -11.02
N ALA A 50 15.34 4.34 -11.16
CA ALA A 50 16.00 3.14 -10.64
C ALA A 50 17.32 2.86 -11.37
N LEU A 51 17.40 3.10 -12.67
CA LEU A 51 18.64 2.95 -13.43
C LEU A 51 19.70 3.97 -12.97
N TRP A 52 19.27 5.17 -12.60
CA TRP A 52 20.19 6.27 -12.25
C TRP A 52 20.61 6.24 -10.78
N PHE A 53 19.68 6.01 -9.87
CA PHE A 53 19.89 6.13 -8.42
C PHE A 53 19.79 4.81 -7.65
N GLY A 54 19.20 3.78 -8.23
CA GLY A 54 18.95 2.52 -7.54
C GLY A 54 20.09 1.52 -7.66
N ASP A 55 20.33 0.77 -6.60
CA ASP A 55 21.18 -0.42 -6.61
C ASP A 55 20.47 -1.59 -7.34
N VAL A 56 21.14 -2.72 -7.46
CA VAL A 56 20.64 -3.90 -8.17
C VAL A 56 19.28 -4.35 -7.63
N ASN A 57 19.10 -4.36 -6.31
CA ASN A 57 17.84 -4.78 -5.69
C ASN A 57 16.67 -3.84 -6.01
N ALA A 58 16.90 -2.51 -5.99
CA ALA A 58 15.89 -1.54 -6.37
C ALA A 58 15.50 -1.68 -7.85
N ARG A 59 16.47 -1.93 -8.74
CA ARG A 59 16.21 -2.18 -10.17
C ARG A 59 15.38 -3.43 -10.41
N ILE A 60 15.63 -4.51 -9.66
CA ILE A 60 14.86 -5.75 -9.74
C ILE A 60 13.42 -5.52 -9.27
N VAL A 61 13.23 -4.81 -8.16
CA VAL A 61 11.88 -4.45 -7.67
C VAL A 61 11.11 -3.62 -8.69
N VAL A 62 11.76 -2.63 -9.29
CA VAL A 62 11.13 -1.79 -10.34
C VAL A 62 10.83 -2.62 -11.60
N GLY A 63 11.73 -3.53 -11.99
CA GLY A 63 11.47 -4.49 -13.08
C GLY A 63 10.28 -5.40 -12.78
N GLY A 64 10.20 -5.93 -11.55
CA GLY A 64 9.04 -6.70 -11.07
C GLY A 64 7.75 -5.89 -11.08
N ALA A 65 7.80 -4.62 -10.68
CA ALA A 65 6.65 -3.71 -10.73
C ALA A 65 6.19 -3.46 -12.17
N PHE A 66 7.12 -3.29 -13.12
CA PHE A 66 6.80 -3.17 -14.53
C PHE A 66 6.10 -4.42 -15.08
N LEU A 67 6.62 -5.62 -14.76
CA LEU A 67 5.98 -6.88 -15.13
C LEU A 67 4.60 -7.03 -14.50
N ALA A 68 4.43 -6.60 -13.24
CA ALA A 68 3.13 -6.60 -12.57
C ALA A 68 2.14 -5.64 -13.27
N GLY A 69 2.61 -4.51 -13.73
CA GLY A 69 1.83 -3.60 -14.56
C GLY A 69 1.37 -4.22 -15.86
N ILE A 70 2.23 -4.99 -16.54
CA ILE A 70 1.85 -5.74 -17.76
C ILE A 70 0.78 -6.79 -17.45
N ALA A 71 0.94 -7.56 -16.36
CA ALA A 71 -0.05 -8.54 -15.94
C ALA A 71 -1.41 -7.87 -15.62
N GLY A 72 -1.39 -6.75 -14.88
CA GLY A 72 -2.59 -5.96 -14.60
C GLY A 72 -3.23 -5.36 -15.84
N LEU A 73 -2.42 -4.88 -16.80
CA LEU A 73 -2.91 -4.39 -18.08
C LEU A 73 -3.56 -5.51 -18.90
N GLY A 74 -2.99 -6.71 -18.88
CA GLY A 74 -3.59 -7.90 -19.50
C GLY A 74 -4.96 -8.22 -18.88
N GLU A 75 -5.11 -8.11 -17.56
CA GLU A 75 -6.39 -8.27 -16.88
C GLU A 75 -7.40 -7.18 -17.28
N ASP A 76 -6.98 -5.92 -17.43
CA ASP A 76 -7.82 -4.79 -17.87
C ASP A 76 -8.28 -4.95 -19.33
N LEU A 77 -7.42 -5.47 -20.21
CA LEU A 77 -7.71 -5.60 -21.64
C LEU A 77 -8.55 -6.83 -21.98
N TYR A 78 -8.22 -7.96 -21.38
CA TYR A 78 -8.82 -9.26 -21.74
C TYR A 78 -9.86 -9.73 -20.75
N SER A 79 -10.00 -9.07 -19.58
CA SER A 79 -10.92 -9.46 -18.49
C SER A 79 -10.74 -10.92 -18.02
N ASP A 80 -9.56 -11.52 -18.29
CA ASP A 80 -9.26 -12.92 -17.97
C ASP A 80 -8.52 -13.01 -16.62
N ARG A 81 -9.11 -13.79 -15.71
CA ARG A 81 -8.54 -14.04 -14.38
C ARG A 81 -7.19 -14.78 -14.43
N ARG A 82 -6.84 -15.42 -15.55
CA ARG A 82 -5.56 -16.14 -15.72
C ARG A 82 -4.36 -15.22 -15.60
N TRP A 83 -4.49 -13.93 -15.92
CA TRP A 83 -3.44 -12.95 -15.75
C TRP A 83 -2.99 -12.79 -14.28
N ARG A 84 -3.82 -13.19 -13.31
CA ARG A 84 -3.46 -13.22 -11.89
C ARG A 84 -2.36 -14.22 -11.57
N LEU A 85 -2.21 -15.29 -12.35
CA LEU A 85 -1.09 -16.22 -12.24
C LEU A 85 0.24 -15.52 -12.55
N GLY A 86 0.22 -14.43 -13.34
CA GLY A 86 1.37 -13.57 -13.57
C GLY A 86 1.94 -13.00 -12.28
N TYR A 87 1.10 -12.66 -11.30
CA TYR A 87 1.58 -12.15 -10.01
C TYR A 87 2.39 -13.19 -9.22
N LEU A 88 2.04 -14.46 -9.32
CA LEU A 88 2.84 -15.54 -8.73
C LEU A 88 4.22 -15.64 -9.39
N LEU A 89 4.27 -15.59 -10.72
CA LEU A 89 5.54 -15.62 -11.47
C LEU A 89 6.41 -14.41 -11.12
N ILE A 90 5.81 -13.24 -10.95
CA ILE A 90 6.52 -12.03 -10.52
C ILE A 90 7.02 -12.17 -9.08
N GLY A 91 6.22 -12.75 -8.20
CA GLY A 91 6.62 -13.07 -6.83
C GLY A 91 7.85 -13.98 -6.80
N VAL A 92 7.85 -15.04 -7.60
CA VAL A 92 9.02 -15.95 -7.76
C VAL A 92 10.23 -15.20 -8.33
N PHE A 93 10.03 -14.39 -9.36
CA PHE A 93 11.10 -13.57 -9.95
C PHE A 93 11.74 -12.64 -8.92
N CYS A 94 10.94 -11.87 -8.19
CA CYS A 94 11.43 -10.97 -7.16
C CYS A 94 12.14 -11.72 -6.01
N ALA A 95 11.64 -12.91 -5.64
CA ALA A 95 12.23 -13.73 -4.59
C ALA A 95 13.56 -14.38 -4.98
N LEU A 96 13.74 -14.73 -6.27
CA LEU A 96 14.98 -15.35 -6.76
C LEU A 96 16.06 -14.34 -7.10
N ALA A 97 15.67 -13.20 -7.69
CA ALA A 97 16.62 -12.23 -8.22
C ALA A 97 16.80 -11.00 -7.34
N GLY A 98 15.79 -10.67 -6.50
CA GLY A 98 15.69 -9.44 -5.74
C GLY A 98 15.96 -9.59 -4.24
N PRO A 99 15.50 -8.60 -3.46
CA PRO A 99 15.65 -8.63 -2.02
C PRO A 99 14.76 -9.70 -1.41
N SER A 100 15.29 -10.48 -0.47
CA SER A 100 14.61 -11.58 0.20
C SER A 100 14.32 -11.29 1.68
N ILE A 101 13.26 -11.87 2.20
CA ILE A 101 12.92 -11.88 3.63
C ILE A 101 13.77 -12.95 4.30
N ALA A 102 14.96 -12.57 4.80
CA ALA A 102 15.92 -13.53 5.36
C ALA A 102 15.67 -13.84 6.83
N PHE A 103 15.02 -12.95 7.56
CA PHE A 103 14.75 -13.12 8.98
C PHE A 103 13.49 -12.38 9.43
N LEU A 104 12.92 -12.80 10.55
CA LEU A 104 11.83 -12.13 11.24
C LEU A 104 12.30 -11.78 12.66
N ARG A 105 11.86 -10.63 13.16
CA ARG A 105 12.08 -10.23 14.54
C ARG A 105 10.78 -10.36 15.30
N PHE A 106 10.80 -11.08 16.41
CA PHE A 106 9.65 -11.18 17.29
C PHE A 106 9.61 -10.06 18.34
N ALA A 107 8.49 -9.97 19.04
CA ALA A 107 8.22 -8.91 20.02
C ALA A 107 9.19 -8.93 21.23
N ASP A 108 9.78 -10.07 21.54
CA ASP A 108 10.81 -10.27 22.56
C ASP A 108 12.19 -9.74 22.16
N GLY A 109 12.36 -9.39 20.89
CA GLY A 109 13.62 -8.87 20.33
C GLY A 109 14.48 -9.94 19.68
N GLU A 110 14.09 -11.19 19.73
CA GLU A 110 14.82 -12.28 19.09
C GLU A 110 14.68 -12.25 17.57
N TYR A 111 15.75 -12.67 16.87
CA TYR A 111 15.77 -12.81 15.43
C TYR A 111 15.65 -14.27 15.04
N VAL A 112 14.62 -14.62 14.30
CA VAL A 112 14.51 -15.94 13.69
C VAL A 112 14.93 -15.85 12.24
N TYR A 113 16.06 -16.48 11.93
CA TYR A 113 16.57 -16.58 10.56
C TYR A 113 15.80 -17.66 9.81
N LEU A 114 15.28 -17.30 8.67
CA LEU A 114 14.55 -18.24 7.81
C LEU A 114 15.55 -19.12 7.05
N THR A 115 15.20 -20.39 6.88
CA THR A 115 15.93 -21.24 5.94
C THR A 115 15.81 -20.68 4.52
N PRO A 116 16.75 -20.96 3.59
CA PRO A 116 16.65 -20.45 2.22
C PRO A 116 15.33 -20.74 1.53
N LEU A 117 14.76 -21.92 1.77
CA LEU A 117 13.45 -22.31 1.24
C LEU A 117 12.31 -21.49 1.87
N ALA A 118 12.33 -21.33 3.20
CA ALA A 118 11.33 -20.54 3.90
C ALA A 118 11.39 -19.06 3.49
N SER A 119 12.59 -18.51 3.32
CA SER A 119 12.82 -17.16 2.82
C SER A 119 12.26 -16.99 1.40
N LEU A 120 12.53 -17.94 0.50
CA LEU A 120 12.01 -17.94 -0.86
C LEU A 120 10.48 -17.97 -0.87
N VAL A 121 9.86 -18.88 -0.10
CA VAL A 121 8.40 -18.99 -0.01
C VAL A 121 7.79 -17.73 0.59
N ALA A 122 8.32 -17.22 1.71
CA ALA A 122 7.83 -16.01 2.36
C ALA A 122 7.91 -14.79 1.42
N THR A 123 9.02 -14.64 0.71
CA THR A 123 9.22 -13.52 -0.23
C THR A 123 8.29 -13.66 -1.45
N THR A 124 8.14 -14.87 -1.99
CA THR A 124 7.21 -15.12 -3.11
C THR A 124 5.78 -14.79 -2.72
N LEU A 125 5.33 -15.27 -1.56
CA LEU A 125 3.99 -14.96 -1.05
C LEU A 125 3.80 -13.47 -0.84
N TRP A 126 4.81 -12.77 -0.29
CA TRP A 126 4.79 -11.35 -0.07
C TRP A 126 4.53 -10.57 -1.36
N PHE A 127 5.35 -10.77 -2.38
CA PHE A 127 5.21 -10.08 -3.66
C PHE A 127 3.98 -10.52 -4.47
N THR A 128 3.42 -11.71 -4.20
CA THR A 128 2.18 -12.19 -4.85
C THR A 128 0.93 -11.64 -4.17
N LEU A 129 0.91 -11.57 -2.84
CA LEU A 129 -0.27 -11.14 -2.10
C LEU A 129 -0.51 -9.64 -2.21
N PHE A 130 0.55 -8.81 -2.29
CA PHE A 130 0.40 -7.36 -2.38
C PHE A 130 -0.41 -6.91 -3.60
N PRO A 131 -0.15 -7.36 -4.84
CA PRO A 131 -1.00 -7.02 -5.99
C PRO A 131 -2.47 -7.40 -5.79
N LEU A 132 -2.74 -8.55 -5.20
CA LEU A 132 -4.11 -8.98 -4.93
C LEU A 132 -4.81 -8.09 -3.89
N LEU A 133 -4.10 -7.71 -2.82
CA LEU A 133 -4.61 -6.81 -1.79
C LEU A 133 -4.85 -5.39 -2.33
N PHE A 134 -3.90 -4.84 -3.06
CA PHE A 134 -4.01 -3.49 -3.63
C PHE A 134 -5.15 -3.38 -4.64
N ARG A 135 -5.39 -4.44 -5.40
CA ARG A 135 -6.55 -4.51 -6.26
C ARG A 135 -7.87 -4.34 -5.48
N HIS A 136 -8.01 -5.03 -4.34
CA HIS A 136 -9.20 -4.85 -3.49
C HIS A 136 -9.31 -3.45 -2.89
N LEU A 137 -8.19 -2.80 -2.59
CA LEU A 137 -8.18 -1.41 -2.14
C LEU A 137 -8.61 -0.46 -3.25
N ASP A 138 -8.23 -0.73 -4.50
CA ASP A 138 -8.58 0.09 -5.66
C ASP A 138 -10.07 0.01 -6.04
N GLU A 139 -10.80 -1.02 -5.59
CA GLU A 139 -12.24 -1.09 -5.77
C GLU A 139 -12.99 0.07 -5.06
N ILE A 140 -12.37 0.69 -4.04
CA ILE A 140 -12.89 1.89 -3.37
C ILE A 140 -12.16 3.10 -3.96
N PRO A 141 -12.86 3.96 -4.73
CA PRO A 141 -12.23 5.10 -5.40
C PRO A 141 -11.48 6.00 -4.42
N GLY A 142 -10.19 6.23 -4.67
CA GLY A 142 -9.32 7.08 -3.86
C GLY A 142 -8.69 6.42 -2.63
N LEU A 143 -9.16 5.27 -2.17
CA LEU A 143 -8.60 4.61 -0.99
C LEU A 143 -7.14 4.20 -1.22
N LEU A 144 -6.84 3.61 -2.39
CA LEU A 144 -5.49 3.19 -2.76
C LEU A 144 -4.49 4.35 -2.64
N GLY A 145 -4.81 5.52 -3.20
CA GLY A 145 -3.92 6.69 -3.15
C GLY A 145 -3.65 7.16 -1.72
N HIS A 146 -4.66 7.17 -0.85
CA HIS A 146 -4.48 7.55 0.55
C HIS A 146 -3.64 6.54 1.33
N ILE A 147 -3.87 5.24 1.12
CA ILE A 147 -3.08 4.18 1.78
C ILE A 147 -1.63 4.23 1.31
N LEU A 148 -1.38 4.41 0.02
CA LEU A 148 -0.02 4.57 -0.51
C LEU A 148 0.68 5.80 0.08
N ALA A 149 -0.03 6.94 0.20
CA ALA A 149 0.53 8.14 0.81
C ALA A 149 0.95 7.88 2.27
N VAL A 150 0.09 7.21 3.05
CA VAL A 150 0.43 6.81 4.42
C VAL A 150 1.62 5.84 4.42
N THR A 151 1.60 4.82 3.56
CA THR A 151 2.65 3.79 3.47
C THR A 151 4.01 4.40 3.20
N PHE A 152 4.15 5.18 2.12
CA PHE A 152 5.43 5.78 1.76
C PHE A 152 5.87 6.85 2.75
N SER A 153 4.95 7.63 3.33
CA SER A 153 5.27 8.59 4.38
C SER A 153 5.85 7.92 5.62
N LEU A 154 5.20 6.85 6.09
CA LEU A 154 5.66 6.12 7.26
C LEU A 154 6.98 5.37 6.99
N MET A 155 7.14 4.79 5.79
CA MET A 155 8.40 4.17 5.38
C MET A 155 9.53 5.19 5.29
N LEU A 156 9.28 6.36 4.72
CA LEU A 156 10.27 7.43 4.65
C LEU A 156 10.65 7.92 6.05
N MET A 157 9.68 8.13 6.92
CA MET A 157 9.91 8.52 8.30
C MET A 157 10.73 7.46 9.06
N ALA A 158 10.38 6.18 8.90
CA ALA A 158 11.12 5.08 9.52
C ALA A 158 12.58 5.06 9.04
N VAL A 159 12.82 5.22 7.74
CA VAL A 159 14.18 5.26 7.16
C VAL A 159 14.98 6.46 7.69
N LEU A 160 14.36 7.63 7.82
CA LEU A 160 15.03 8.84 8.32
C LEU A 160 15.38 8.73 9.82
N LEU A 161 14.51 8.12 10.62
CA LEU A 161 14.74 7.95 12.06
C LEU A 161 15.89 7.00 12.40
N MET A 162 16.34 6.19 11.44
CA MET A 162 17.47 5.25 11.65
C MET A 162 18.85 5.88 11.71
N GLY A 163 18.98 7.14 11.44
CA GLY A 163 20.26 7.87 11.47
C GLY A 163 21.27 7.49 10.38
N ARG A 164 21.17 6.32 9.78
CA ARG A 164 21.98 5.87 8.63
C ARG A 164 21.08 5.07 7.67
N PRO A 165 20.26 5.73 6.89
CA PRO A 165 19.35 5.05 5.96
C PRO A 165 20.16 4.26 4.91
N ALA A 166 19.69 3.05 4.60
CA ALA A 166 20.14 2.37 3.41
C ALA A 166 19.75 3.20 2.17
N ALA A 167 20.68 3.39 1.26
CA ALA A 167 20.45 4.24 0.08
C ALA A 167 19.23 3.77 -0.73
N ASP A 168 19.09 2.45 -0.91
CA ASP A 168 17.94 1.86 -1.63
C ASP A 168 16.61 2.11 -0.95
N ALA A 169 16.53 1.90 0.38
CA ALA A 169 15.30 2.12 1.13
C ALA A 169 14.89 3.60 1.10
N PHE A 170 15.86 4.51 1.24
CA PHE A 170 15.62 5.94 1.12
C PHE A 170 15.16 6.30 -0.29
N PHE A 171 15.86 5.80 -1.33
CA PHE A 171 15.50 6.03 -2.72
C PHE A 171 14.05 5.58 -3.00
N MET A 172 13.71 4.35 -2.63
CA MET A 172 12.39 3.79 -2.88
C MET A 172 11.28 4.54 -2.15
N ALA A 173 11.48 4.84 -0.86
CA ALA A 173 10.49 5.57 -0.06
C ALA A 173 10.30 7.02 -0.57
N PHE A 174 11.40 7.73 -0.84
CA PHE A 174 11.35 9.12 -1.28
C PHE A 174 10.79 9.26 -2.70
N SER A 175 11.26 8.44 -3.65
CA SER A 175 10.74 8.45 -5.02
C SER A 175 9.28 8.01 -5.08
N GLY A 176 8.87 7.07 -4.22
CA GLY A 176 7.47 6.68 -4.02
C GLY A 176 6.61 7.87 -3.62
N MET A 177 7.01 8.63 -2.59
CA MET A 177 6.30 9.84 -2.17
C MET A 177 6.24 10.91 -3.27
N ALA A 178 7.36 11.19 -3.93
CA ALA A 178 7.45 12.21 -4.97
C ALA A 178 6.54 11.89 -6.16
N LEU A 179 6.58 10.65 -6.67
CA LEU A 179 5.72 10.21 -7.76
C LEU A 179 4.26 10.06 -7.35
N LEU A 180 4.00 9.62 -6.12
CA LEU A 180 2.64 9.58 -5.59
C LEU A 180 2.01 10.98 -5.62
N GLY A 181 2.73 12.00 -5.16
CA GLY A 181 2.30 13.40 -5.24
C GLY A 181 1.99 13.84 -6.68
N ALA A 182 2.81 13.40 -7.64
CA ALA A 182 2.58 13.69 -9.06
C ALA A 182 1.36 12.98 -9.62
N PHE A 183 1.14 11.70 -9.29
CA PHE A 183 0.08 10.86 -9.86
C PHE A 183 -1.27 11.01 -9.17
N TRP A 184 -1.30 11.29 -7.85
CA TRP A 184 -2.51 11.54 -7.06
C TRP A 184 -2.69 13.00 -6.64
N SER A 185 -1.98 13.93 -7.27
CA SER A 185 -2.22 15.36 -7.10
C SER A 185 -3.59 15.77 -7.66
N ARG A 186 -3.95 17.03 -7.47
CA ARG A 186 -5.19 17.65 -7.98
C ARG A 186 -5.46 17.35 -9.46
N PHE A 187 -4.42 17.07 -10.25
CA PHE A 187 -4.52 16.70 -11.66
C PHE A 187 -4.76 15.21 -11.89
N GLY A 188 -4.40 14.34 -10.94
CA GLY A 188 -4.50 12.88 -11.03
C GLY A 188 -5.83 12.28 -10.61
N ASN A 189 -6.82 13.07 -10.20
CA ASN A 189 -8.11 12.60 -9.68
C ASN A 189 -7.95 11.64 -8.48
N ALA A 190 -7.59 12.19 -7.31
CA ALA A 190 -7.40 11.47 -6.05
C ALA A 190 -8.57 10.53 -5.64
N TYR A 191 -9.73 10.66 -6.25
CA TYR A 191 -10.93 9.87 -5.98
C TYR A 191 -11.37 8.99 -7.15
N ARG A 192 -10.48 8.64 -8.06
CA ARG A 192 -10.73 7.64 -9.10
C ARG A 192 -9.99 6.36 -8.82
N GLN A 193 -10.50 5.25 -9.35
CA GLN A 193 -9.79 3.99 -9.39
C GLN A 193 -8.54 4.11 -10.24
N ALA A 194 -7.45 3.49 -9.78
CA ALA A 194 -6.18 3.50 -10.49
C ALA A 194 -6.19 2.57 -11.72
N GLY A 195 -6.93 1.47 -11.64
CA GLY A 195 -6.92 0.36 -12.58
C GLY A 195 -5.95 -0.73 -12.18
N HIS A 196 -6.12 -1.93 -12.75
CA HIS A 196 -5.35 -3.10 -12.33
C HIS A 196 -3.85 -2.97 -12.64
N ALA A 197 -3.49 -2.38 -13.78
CA ALA A 197 -2.10 -2.14 -14.14
C ALA A 197 -1.39 -1.27 -13.10
N MET A 198 -1.97 -0.13 -12.77
CA MET A 198 -1.35 0.83 -11.85
C MET A 198 -1.38 0.35 -10.40
N SER A 199 -2.46 -0.27 -9.96
CA SER A 199 -2.55 -0.86 -8.61
C SER A 199 -1.51 -1.97 -8.43
N ALA A 200 -1.29 -2.83 -9.43
CA ALA A 200 -0.27 -3.87 -9.41
C ALA A 200 1.16 -3.30 -9.38
N MET A 201 1.48 -2.28 -10.18
CA MET A 201 2.78 -1.61 -10.12
C MET A 201 3.07 -1.03 -8.74
N TRP A 202 2.14 -0.24 -8.20
CA TRP A 202 2.31 0.37 -6.88
C TRP A 202 2.43 -0.66 -5.76
N SER A 203 1.72 -1.79 -5.88
CA SER A 203 1.78 -2.86 -4.89
C SER A 203 3.18 -3.48 -4.80
N VAL A 204 3.80 -3.80 -5.94
CA VAL A 204 5.14 -4.38 -5.99
C VAL A 204 6.18 -3.37 -5.52
N LEU A 205 6.02 -2.08 -5.87
CA LEU A 205 6.89 -1.01 -5.37
C LEU A 205 6.80 -0.86 -3.85
N ALA A 206 5.59 -0.87 -3.29
CA ALA A 206 5.40 -0.80 -1.83
C ALA A 206 5.94 -2.05 -1.12
N ALA A 207 5.66 -3.25 -1.67
CA ALA A 207 6.19 -4.51 -1.17
C ALA A 207 7.72 -4.54 -1.17
N GLY A 208 8.33 -4.09 -2.27
CA GLY A 208 9.79 -4.01 -2.41
C GLY A 208 10.40 -2.98 -1.47
N THR A 209 9.78 -1.82 -1.30
CA THR A 209 10.25 -0.80 -0.35
C THR A 209 10.30 -1.36 1.07
N ALA A 210 9.27 -2.12 1.47
CA ALA A 210 9.22 -2.77 2.77
C ALA A 210 10.36 -3.79 2.95
N VAL A 211 10.67 -4.59 1.93
CA VAL A 211 11.74 -5.60 1.99
C VAL A 211 13.13 -4.98 1.88
N LEU A 212 13.33 -3.95 1.05
CA LEU A 212 14.60 -3.23 0.92
C LEU A 212 15.03 -2.53 2.22
N GLY A 213 14.08 -1.99 2.96
CA GLY A 213 14.33 -1.45 4.30
C GLY A 213 14.86 -2.49 5.27
N GLY A 214 14.58 -3.77 5.02
CA GLY A 214 14.89 -4.88 5.90
C GLY A 214 16.23 -5.54 5.74
N SER A 215 16.91 -5.33 4.65
CA SER A 215 18.19 -6.02 4.40
C SER A 215 19.30 -5.63 5.38
N LYS A 216 19.09 -4.67 6.27
CA LYS A 216 20.11 -4.13 7.20
C LYS A 216 19.69 -4.06 8.68
N GLY A 217 18.93 -5.02 9.19
CA GLY A 217 18.73 -5.15 10.65
C GLY A 217 17.36 -4.71 11.18
N ILE A 218 17.33 -4.13 12.36
CA ILE A 218 16.16 -3.76 13.22
C ILE A 218 14.95 -3.15 12.47
N VAL A 219 15.16 -2.64 11.29
CA VAL A 219 14.22 -1.88 10.46
C VAL A 219 13.24 -2.75 9.72
N PHE A 220 13.69 -3.92 9.31
CA PHE A 220 12.88 -4.80 8.46
C PHE A 220 11.58 -5.22 9.15
N SER A 221 11.68 -5.69 10.37
CA SER A 221 10.48 -6.10 11.09
C SER A 221 9.52 -4.93 11.28
N SER A 222 10.04 -3.74 11.62
CA SER A 222 9.19 -2.55 11.78
C SER A 222 8.50 -2.16 10.46
N MET A 223 9.22 -2.18 9.33
CA MET A 223 8.62 -1.89 8.03
C MET A 223 7.66 -2.99 7.55
N LEU A 224 8.00 -4.27 7.80
CA LEU A 224 7.12 -5.38 7.48
C LEU A 224 5.80 -5.28 8.27
N PHE A 225 5.90 -5.07 9.59
CA PHE A 225 4.72 -4.95 10.45
C PHE A 225 3.94 -3.66 10.18
N LEU A 226 4.61 -2.58 9.81
CA LEU A 226 3.96 -1.35 9.37
C LEU A 226 3.14 -1.60 8.10
N SER A 227 3.70 -2.30 7.12
CA SER A 227 2.99 -2.66 5.90
C SER A 227 1.83 -3.62 6.19
N LEU A 228 2.03 -4.65 7.01
CA LEU A 228 0.96 -5.57 7.44
C LEU A 228 -0.13 -4.82 8.21
N GLY A 229 0.23 -3.87 9.07
CA GLY A 229 -0.72 -3.05 9.81
C GLY A 229 -1.60 -2.21 8.88
N LEU A 230 -1.04 -1.64 7.81
CA LEU A 230 -1.80 -0.90 6.79
C LEU A 230 -2.84 -1.76 6.09
N PHE A 231 -2.54 -3.04 5.92
CA PHE A 231 -3.47 -3.98 5.29
C PHE A 231 -4.34 -4.75 6.29
N ALA A 232 -4.15 -4.57 7.60
CA ALA A 232 -4.86 -5.33 8.62
C ALA A 232 -6.39 -5.22 8.48
N ILE A 233 -6.90 -4.03 8.21
CA ILE A 233 -8.35 -3.81 8.06
C ILE A 233 -8.87 -4.44 6.77
N PRO A 234 -8.33 -4.14 5.57
CA PRO A 234 -8.73 -4.81 4.34
C PRO A 234 -8.55 -6.33 4.40
N LEU A 235 -7.47 -6.82 5.01
CA LEU A 235 -7.22 -8.24 5.17
C LEU A 235 -8.24 -8.90 6.10
N ALA A 236 -8.58 -8.25 7.22
CA ALA A 236 -9.61 -8.72 8.13
C ALA A 236 -10.99 -8.78 7.46
N GLU A 237 -11.37 -7.76 6.67
CA GLU A 237 -12.62 -7.77 5.92
C GLU A 237 -12.69 -8.91 4.90
N VAL A 238 -11.60 -9.14 4.16
CA VAL A 238 -11.49 -10.25 3.20
C VAL A 238 -11.54 -11.59 3.93
N SER A 239 -10.79 -11.74 5.02
CA SER A 239 -10.76 -12.99 5.81
C SER A 239 -12.12 -13.30 6.45
N LEU A 240 -12.81 -12.30 7.00
CA LEU A 240 -14.16 -12.43 7.55
C LEU A 240 -15.19 -12.81 6.47
N HIS A 241 -15.07 -12.20 5.28
CA HIS A 241 -15.93 -12.59 4.16
C HIS A 241 -15.70 -14.05 3.75
N TRP A 242 -14.45 -14.48 3.61
CA TRP A 242 -14.12 -15.87 3.30
C TRP A 242 -14.58 -16.84 4.39
N ALA A 243 -14.31 -16.51 5.65
CA ALA A 243 -14.78 -17.33 6.78
C ALA A 243 -16.30 -17.46 6.80
N SER A 244 -17.04 -16.38 6.55
CA SER A 244 -18.50 -16.41 6.53
C SER A 244 -19.06 -17.27 5.39
N MET A 245 -18.37 -17.37 4.26
CA MET A 245 -18.77 -18.27 3.16
C MET A 245 -18.72 -19.76 3.58
N PHE A 246 -17.83 -20.11 4.52
CA PHE A 246 -17.69 -21.49 5.00
C PHE A 246 -18.61 -21.84 6.17
N PHE A 247 -19.01 -20.85 6.98
CA PHE A 247 -19.69 -21.11 8.26
C PHE A 247 -21.14 -20.61 8.33
N THR A 248 -21.62 -19.85 7.34
CA THR A 248 -22.99 -19.28 7.39
C THR A 248 -23.69 -19.43 6.05
N GLU A 249 -24.96 -19.84 6.08
CA GLU A 249 -25.84 -19.87 4.90
C GLU A 249 -26.06 -18.47 4.28
N HIS A 250 -25.90 -17.42 5.09
CA HIS A 250 -25.89 -16.04 4.64
C HIS A 250 -24.48 -15.49 4.80
N PRO A 251 -23.68 -15.43 3.71
CA PRO A 251 -22.35 -14.85 3.78
C PRO A 251 -22.43 -13.43 4.33
N TYR A 252 -21.57 -13.13 5.29
CA TYR A 252 -21.45 -11.81 5.89
C TYR A 252 -21.43 -10.78 4.77
N GLY A 253 -22.50 -9.99 4.69
CA GLY A 253 -22.83 -9.20 3.50
C GLY A 253 -21.60 -8.45 2.99
N THR A 254 -21.44 -8.42 1.69
CA THR A 254 -20.41 -7.71 0.92
C THR A 254 -20.30 -6.20 1.26
N GLU A 255 -21.00 -5.75 2.29
CA GLU A 255 -20.96 -4.38 2.77
C GLU A 255 -19.71 -4.17 3.59
N ARG A 256 -18.63 -3.79 2.91
CA ARG A 256 -17.39 -3.31 3.50
C ARG A 256 -17.69 -2.18 4.49
N LEU A 257 -16.83 -2.03 5.51
CA LEU A 257 -16.90 -0.93 6.48
C LEU A 257 -17.18 0.42 5.79
N TYR A 258 -16.50 0.68 4.70
CA TYR A 258 -16.70 1.84 3.85
C TYR A 258 -18.17 2.02 3.38
N ARG A 259 -18.81 0.98 2.81
CA ARG A 259 -20.21 1.06 2.36
C ARG A 259 -21.19 1.30 3.50
N ARG A 260 -20.92 0.70 4.67
CA ARG A 260 -21.72 0.93 5.87
C ARG A 260 -21.63 2.37 6.36
N MET A 261 -20.46 3.01 6.22
CA MET A 261 -20.29 4.42 6.56
C MET A 261 -21.06 5.34 5.60
N ILE A 262 -20.99 5.09 4.29
CA ILE A 262 -21.78 5.81 3.28
C ILE A 262 -23.29 5.63 3.53
N ALA A 263 -23.75 4.40 3.76
CA ALA A 263 -25.15 4.09 4.06
C ALA A 263 -25.67 4.81 5.33
N ARG A 264 -24.75 5.28 6.20
CA ARG A 264 -25.08 6.07 7.40
C ARG A 264 -24.92 7.57 7.23
N GLY A 265 -24.70 8.02 5.99
CA GLY A 265 -24.70 9.45 5.64
C GLY A 265 -23.32 10.11 5.70
N LEU A 266 -22.20 9.35 5.80
CA LEU A 266 -20.90 9.95 5.60
C LEU A 266 -20.67 10.23 4.12
N GLU A 267 -20.05 11.37 3.81
CA GLU A 267 -19.60 11.65 2.46
C GLU A 267 -18.46 10.72 2.05
N HIS A 268 -18.38 10.42 0.75
CA HIS A 268 -17.33 9.54 0.20
C HIS A 268 -15.90 9.94 0.61
N PRO A 269 -15.47 11.22 0.51
CA PRO A 269 -14.12 11.62 0.91
C PRO A 269 -13.83 11.35 2.39
N ASP A 270 -14.80 11.58 3.26
CA ASP A 270 -14.61 11.42 4.71
C ASP A 270 -14.55 9.94 5.10
N ALA A 271 -15.36 9.09 4.46
CA ALA A 271 -15.31 7.65 4.67
C ALA A 271 -13.94 7.08 4.24
N VAL A 272 -13.38 7.53 3.09
CA VAL A 272 -12.06 7.13 2.61
C VAL A 272 -10.96 7.59 3.57
N ARG A 273 -10.98 8.85 3.99
CA ARG A 273 -9.98 9.40 4.95
C ARG A 273 -10.05 8.67 6.28
N PHE A 274 -11.25 8.35 6.75
CA PHE A 274 -11.42 7.61 8.01
C PHE A 274 -10.80 6.20 7.92
N VAL A 275 -11.08 5.44 6.86
CA VAL A 275 -10.51 4.10 6.66
C VAL A 275 -8.98 4.18 6.54
N ALA A 276 -8.46 5.12 5.75
CA ALA A 276 -7.02 5.33 5.61
C ALA A 276 -6.36 5.73 6.94
N GLY A 277 -6.99 6.61 7.71
CA GLY A 277 -6.53 7.01 9.05
C GLY A 277 -6.50 5.85 10.03
N LEU A 278 -7.52 4.99 10.00
CA LEU A 278 -7.55 3.79 10.84
C LEU A 278 -6.43 2.81 10.46
N CYS A 279 -6.19 2.60 9.17
CA CYS A 279 -5.04 1.81 8.68
C CYS A 279 -3.70 2.40 9.15
N ALA A 280 -3.55 3.72 9.10
CA ALA A 280 -2.35 4.40 9.59
C ALA A 280 -2.14 4.18 11.09
N LEU A 281 -3.18 4.31 11.90
CA LEU A 281 -3.10 4.07 13.35
C LEU A 281 -2.73 2.62 13.67
N VAL A 282 -3.31 1.64 12.98
CA VAL A 282 -2.95 0.21 13.14
C VAL A 282 -1.48 0.00 12.78
N SER A 283 -1.00 0.65 11.71
CA SER A 283 0.41 0.54 11.29
C SER A 283 1.36 1.14 12.31
N ILE A 284 1.02 2.31 12.85
CA ILE A 284 1.81 2.95 13.91
C ILE A 284 1.83 2.08 15.17
N ALA A 285 0.68 1.54 15.57
CA ALA A 285 0.60 0.61 16.70
C ALA A 285 1.49 -0.61 16.51
N ALA A 286 1.44 -1.24 15.33
CA ALA A 286 2.27 -2.38 14.98
C ALA A 286 3.76 -2.04 15.01
N ALA A 287 4.17 -0.88 14.49
CA ALA A 287 5.55 -0.41 14.53
C ALA A 287 6.03 -0.15 15.98
N LEU A 288 5.19 0.47 16.81
CA LEU A 288 5.51 0.74 18.22
C LEU A 288 5.64 -0.55 19.05
N LEU A 289 4.80 -1.56 18.78
CA LEU A 289 4.89 -2.87 19.45
C LEU A 289 6.21 -3.59 19.16
N GLN A 290 6.81 -3.33 17.99
CA GLN A 290 8.11 -3.88 17.57
C GLN A 290 9.31 -3.06 18.07
N SER A 291 9.07 -1.88 18.64
CA SER A 291 10.12 -1.00 19.10
C SER A 291 10.75 -1.47 20.42
N PRO A 292 11.91 -0.93 20.83
CA PRO A 292 12.49 -1.16 22.15
C PRO A 292 11.47 -0.91 23.27
N THR A 293 11.69 -1.55 24.43
CA THR A 293 10.75 -1.59 25.58
C THR A 293 10.15 -0.23 25.96
N THR A 294 10.90 0.85 25.80
CA THR A 294 10.46 2.22 26.14
C THR A 294 9.22 2.65 25.35
N TYR A 295 9.11 2.27 24.08
CA TYR A 295 7.98 2.69 23.23
C TYR A 295 6.90 1.61 23.10
N ARG A 296 7.18 0.36 23.54
CA ARG A 296 6.25 -0.77 23.44
C ARG A 296 4.99 -0.55 24.24
N ALA A 297 5.09 0.10 25.39
CA ALA A 297 3.93 0.46 26.22
C ALA A 297 2.94 1.36 25.47
N TRP A 298 3.43 2.34 24.72
CA TRP A 298 2.61 3.19 23.87
C TRP A 298 1.92 2.41 22.74
N GLY A 299 2.61 1.41 22.17
CA GLY A 299 2.02 0.49 21.19
C GLY A 299 0.83 -0.29 21.76
N TRP A 300 0.94 -0.80 22.99
CA TRP A 300 -0.16 -1.50 23.67
C TRP A 300 -1.34 -0.57 23.97
N TRP A 301 -1.09 0.65 24.44
CA TRP A 301 -2.13 1.65 24.68
C TRP A 301 -2.85 2.03 23.38
N LEU A 302 -2.11 2.22 22.30
CA LEU A 302 -2.70 2.53 21.00
C LEU A 302 -3.51 1.35 20.47
N ALA A 303 -3.01 0.11 20.59
CA ALA A 303 -3.72 -1.09 20.19
C ALA A 303 -5.02 -1.28 21.00
N ALA A 304 -4.96 -1.09 22.33
CA ALA A 304 -6.13 -1.16 23.19
C ALA A 304 -7.17 -0.08 22.83
N GLY A 305 -6.72 1.15 22.53
CA GLY A 305 -7.57 2.24 22.05
C GLY A 305 -8.27 1.90 20.73
N LEU A 306 -7.53 1.32 19.78
CA LEU A 306 -8.08 0.89 18.48
C LEU A 306 -9.11 -0.25 18.64
N CYS A 307 -8.83 -1.24 19.50
CA CYS A 307 -9.79 -2.30 19.83
C CYS A 307 -11.07 -1.71 20.46
N SER A 308 -10.92 -0.77 21.39
CA SER A 308 -12.06 -0.07 22.01
C SER A 308 -12.88 0.70 20.98
N LEU A 309 -12.23 1.40 20.06
CA LEU A 309 -12.86 2.10 18.96
C LEU A 309 -13.60 1.15 18.01
N GLY A 310 -13.03 -0.02 17.75
CA GLY A 310 -13.66 -1.07 16.93
C GLY A 310 -14.97 -1.59 17.55
N VAL A 311 -15.10 -1.59 18.89
CA VAL A 311 -16.32 -1.97 19.58
C VAL A 311 -17.30 -0.79 19.69
N VAL A 312 -16.81 0.39 20.04
CA VAL A 312 -17.65 1.58 20.30
C VAL A 312 -18.20 2.17 19.00
N LEU A 313 -17.42 2.20 17.93
CA LEU A 313 -17.83 2.78 16.66
C LEU A 313 -19.09 2.13 16.06
N PRO A 314 -19.20 0.80 15.99
CA PRO A 314 -20.44 0.15 15.55
C PRO A 314 -21.65 0.48 16.43
N LEU A 315 -21.46 0.61 17.75
CA LEU A 315 -22.52 0.97 18.70
C LEU A 315 -22.99 2.41 18.50
N LEU A 316 -22.09 3.36 18.34
CA LEU A 316 -22.40 4.77 18.07
C LEU A 316 -23.11 4.93 16.71
N LEU A 317 -22.62 4.24 15.71
CA LEU A 317 -23.21 4.25 14.38
C LEU A 317 -24.60 3.60 14.36
N ARG A 318 -24.87 2.61 15.20
CA ARG A 318 -26.18 1.96 15.35
C ARG A 318 -27.21 2.86 16.03
N ARG A 319 -26.78 3.73 16.95
CA ARG A 319 -27.66 4.68 17.67
C ARG A 319 -28.21 5.77 16.75
N ARG A 320 -27.43 6.28 15.79
CA ARG A 320 -27.84 7.33 14.86
C ARG A 320 -28.90 6.88 13.85
N SER A 321 -28.93 5.60 13.46
CA SER A 321 -29.93 5.06 12.53
C SER A 321 -31.31 4.86 13.15
N ARG A 322 -31.44 5.01 14.47
CA ARG A 322 -32.71 4.88 15.21
C ARG A 322 -33.39 6.21 15.55
N SER A 323 -32.83 7.34 15.13
CA SER A 323 -33.55 8.60 15.22
C SER A 323 -34.70 8.58 14.20
N PRO A 324 -35.98 8.48 14.62
CA PRO A 324 -37.06 8.46 13.67
C PRO A 324 -37.14 9.83 13.00
N MET A 325 -37.26 9.84 11.68
CA MET A 325 -37.85 10.98 10.97
C MET A 325 -39.32 11.11 11.43
N ASN A 326 -39.52 11.60 12.65
CA ASN A 326 -40.82 12.05 13.09
C ASN A 326 -40.97 13.50 12.67
N GLY A 327 -41.79 13.72 11.67
CA GLY A 327 -42.33 15.05 11.42
C GLY A 327 -42.45 15.44 9.98
N GLU A 328 -43.10 14.63 9.16
CA GLU A 328 -43.94 15.20 8.10
C GLU A 328 -45.23 14.40 8.04
N LYS A 329 -46.22 14.94 8.70
CA LYS A 329 -47.62 14.65 8.42
C LYS A 329 -48.11 15.56 7.30
N PRO A 330 -49.07 15.08 6.51
CA PRO A 330 -49.51 15.60 5.23
C PRO A 330 -50.14 16.99 5.31
#